data_ffb5bb20618dbddbc87f7e76b33f58e6
#
_entry.id   ffb5bb20618dbddbc87f7e76b33f58e6
#
_cell.length_a   1.000
_cell.length_b   1.000
_cell.length_c   1.000
_cell.angle_alpha   90.00
_cell.angle_beta   90.00
_cell.angle_gamma   90.00
#
_symmetry.space_group_name_H-M   'P 1'
#
loop_
_entity.id
_entity.type
_entity.pdbx_description
1 polymer ?
#
loop_
_entity_poly.entity_id
_entity_poly.type
_entity_poly.pdbx_seq_one_letter_code
_entity_poly.pdbx_strand_id
1 'polypeptide(L)'
;RQRQMCIRDRHTWGFNYNAMLQKPPVGSIGMPGAAGTTSEFGSAGEVAQYSDRSLNINQTAKGILEANEPPVRMLWVACKNPFAQDFDRSKMEKAFEKLEMVVCADQFFNETVQHADIVLPVTTAFEEWNVDASYWHYWLSINQPAIKPMYEAKCDLEIAVLLSRTINKLEPGSCTFPQEFNHKRWLDQEFNDGMAKMFGISSWDDLLDGPKKAILPSSAAWYDRKFKTPSGKFEFRSELCEKNGHTALPEYKPEAKSTLPFHLFTPHVQFGIHSQFINL
;
A
#
# COMPACT_ATOMS: atom_id res chain seq x y z
N ARG A 1 7.81 -19.02 1.92
CA ARG A 1 7.04 -19.15 0.65
C ARG A 1 7.06 -17.86 -0.19
N GLN A 2 6.86 -16.68 0.37
CA GLN A 2 6.97 -15.41 -0.40
C GLN A 2 8.37 -15.21 -1.01
N ARG A 3 9.44 -15.56 -0.31
CA ARG A 3 10.80 -15.51 -0.88
C ARG A 3 11.01 -16.53 -2.00
N GLN A 4 10.38 -17.70 -1.94
CA GLN A 4 10.45 -18.69 -3.03
C GLN A 4 9.67 -18.24 -4.26
N MET A 5 8.55 -17.55 -4.09
CA MET A 5 7.82 -16.97 -5.22
C MET A 5 8.66 -15.90 -5.93
N CYS A 6 9.29 -15.00 -5.19
CA CYS A 6 10.16 -13.96 -5.77
C CYS A 6 11.42 -14.51 -6.44
N ILE A 7 11.91 -15.68 -6.02
CA ILE A 7 13.09 -16.34 -6.65
C ILE A 7 12.66 -17.19 -7.85
N ARG A 8 11.45 -17.75 -7.83
CA ARG A 8 10.96 -18.66 -8.85
C ARG A 8 10.46 -17.93 -10.09
N ASP A 9 9.90 -16.76 -9.92
CA ASP A 9 9.48 -15.90 -11.01
C ASP A 9 10.65 -15.03 -11.47
N ARG A 10 11.34 -15.49 -12.49
CA ARG A 10 12.38 -14.73 -13.19
C ARG A 10 11.89 -13.38 -13.74
N HIS A 11 10.62 -13.05 -13.50
CA HIS A 11 9.93 -11.87 -14.00
C HIS A 11 9.66 -10.83 -12.93
N THR A 12 10.04 -11.08 -11.68
CA THR A 12 9.80 -10.14 -10.60
C THR A 12 10.92 -9.12 -10.42
N TRP A 13 11.15 -8.36 -11.44
CA TRP A 13 11.51 -6.98 -11.20
C TRP A 13 10.24 -6.23 -10.81
N GLY A 14 9.90 -6.28 -9.55
CA GLY A 14 8.98 -5.30 -9.05
C GLY A 14 9.68 -3.95 -9.14
N PHE A 15 9.31 -3.11 -10.08
CA PHE A 15 9.62 -1.71 -9.90
C PHE A 15 8.63 -1.17 -8.89
N ASN A 16 9.15 -0.47 -7.93
CA ASN A 16 8.30 0.29 -7.04
C ASN A 16 7.72 1.46 -7.84
N TYR A 17 6.55 1.23 -8.41
CA TYR A 17 5.84 2.21 -9.20
C TYR A 17 5.70 3.54 -8.45
N ASN A 18 5.33 3.49 -7.17
CA ASN A 18 5.21 4.68 -6.33
C ASN A 18 6.54 5.43 -6.16
N ALA A 19 7.67 4.71 -6.21
CA ALA A 19 9.00 5.33 -6.16
C ALA A 19 9.38 6.06 -7.45
N MET A 20 8.72 5.72 -8.54
CA MET A 20 9.00 6.28 -9.86
C MET A 20 8.13 7.48 -10.20
N LEU A 21 7.00 7.63 -9.51
CA LEU A 21 6.14 8.78 -9.70
C LEU A 21 6.81 10.07 -9.22
N GLN A 22 6.59 11.14 -9.97
CA GLN A 22 6.94 12.47 -9.48
C GLN A 22 6.08 12.76 -8.25
N LYS A 23 6.72 13.17 -7.17
CA LYS A 23 5.97 13.56 -5.98
C LYS A 23 5.05 14.73 -6.34
N PRO A 24 3.78 14.67 -5.98
CA PRO A 24 2.89 15.81 -6.13
C PRO A 24 3.48 17.00 -5.35
N PRO A 25 3.21 18.23 -5.78
CA PRO A 25 3.79 19.44 -5.18
C PRO A 25 3.41 19.66 -3.72
N VAL A 26 2.41 18.94 -3.25
CA VAL A 26 2.05 18.86 -1.82
C VAL A 26 2.74 17.64 -1.27
N GLY A 27 3.60 17.83 -0.31
CA GLY A 27 4.40 16.74 0.25
C GLY A 27 3.58 15.49 0.48
N SER A 28 3.84 14.48 -0.33
CA SER A 28 3.31 13.16 -0.05
C SER A 28 3.87 12.77 1.30
N ILE A 29 3.01 12.52 2.25
CA ILE A 29 3.38 11.79 3.45
C ILE A 29 3.90 10.46 2.94
N GLY A 30 5.21 10.28 2.97
CA GLY A 30 5.82 9.04 2.55
C GLY A 30 5.14 7.93 3.32
N MET A 31 4.65 6.91 2.65
CA MET A 31 4.29 5.70 3.34
C MET A 31 5.51 5.28 4.14
N PRO A 32 5.44 5.18 5.47
CA PRO A 32 6.53 4.62 6.26
C PRO A 32 6.73 3.21 5.73
N GLY A 33 7.86 3.02 5.14
CA GLY A 33 8.16 2.03 4.17
C GLY A 33 7.61 0.66 4.41
N ALA A 34 7.33 -0.01 3.37
CA ALA A 34 7.80 -1.37 3.24
C ALA A 34 9.26 -1.37 3.75
N ALA A 35 9.57 -2.26 4.68
CA ALA A 35 10.84 -2.30 5.38
C ALA A 35 12.02 -1.96 4.46
N GLY A 36 12.75 -0.91 4.75
CA GLY A 36 13.91 -0.45 4.02
C GLY A 36 13.69 0.71 3.05
N THR A 37 12.49 1.23 2.88
CA THR A 37 12.26 2.49 2.18
C THR A 37 12.19 3.64 3.17
N THR A 38 13.24 3.78 3.91
CA THR A 38 13.48 4.94 4.72
C THR A 38 13.54 6.19 3.85
N SER A 39 13.05 7.27 4.38
CA SER A 39 13.43 8.67 4.11
C SER A 39 13.58 9.17 2.68
N GLU A 40 13.92 8.37 1.69
CA GLU A 40 13.94 8.80 0.29
C GLU A 40 12.56 9.18 -0.24
N PHE A 41 11.51 8.67 0.39
CA PHE A 41 10.12 9.02 0.12
C PHE A 41 9.62 10.14 1.03
N GLY A 42 10.56 11.04 1.33
CA GLY A 42 10.31 12.33 1.87
C GLY A 42 9.42 12.32 3.08
N SER A 43 10.09 12.26 4.11
CA SER A 43 9.81 13.22 5.15
C SER A 43 9.56 14.55 4.46
N ALA A 44 8.34 14.82 4.12
CA ALA A 44 7.94 16.17 3.84
C ALA A 44 8.08 16.90 5.17
N GLY A 45 9.24 17.46 5.41
CA GLY A 45 9.55 18.42 6.45
C GLY A 45 8.86 18.18 7.79
N GLU A 46 8.16 19.16 8.26
CA GLU A 46 7.51 19.21 9.58
C GLU A 46 6.43 18.13 9.83
N VAL A 47 5.84 17.56 8.79
CA VAL A 47 4.84 16.49 8.94
C VAL A 47 5.49 15.15 9.33
N ALA A 48 6.75 14.95 9.04
CA ALA A 48 7.49 13.74 9.43
C ALA A 48 7.56 13.54 10.95
N GLN A 49 7.50 14.59 11.74
CA GLN A 49 7.51 14.50 13.19
C GLN A 49 6.33 13.71 13.76
N TYR A 50 5.23 13.63 13.02
CA TYR A 50 4.02 12.94 13.46
C TYR A 50 3.84 11.56 12.83
N SER A 51 4.62 11.20 11.80
CA SER A 51 4.40 10.01 10.98
C SER A 51 5.35 8.85 11.24
N ASP A 52 6.36 9.01 12.08
CA ASP A 52 7.42 8.01 12.26
C ASP A 52 6.99 6.74 13.00
N ARG A 53 5.78 6.71 13.51
CA ARG A 53 5.30 5.56 14.25
C ARG A 53 4.50 4.62 13.36
N SER A 54 5.14 3.53 12.95
CA SER A 54 4.47 2.43 12.28
C SER A 54 4.06 1.34 13.25
N LEU A 55 2.84 0.86 13.14
CA LEU A 55 2.38 -0.32 13.86
C LEU A 55 2.60 -1.57 13.00
N ASN A 56 3.00 -2.66 13.65
CA ASN A 56 3.15 -3.93 12.98
C ASN A 56 1.78 -4.43 12.49
N ILE A 57 1.62 -4.59 11.19
CA ILE A 57 0.37 -5.03 10.56
C ILE A 57 -0.13 -6.39 11.08
N ASN A 58 0.78 -7.28 11.49
CA ASN A 58 0.41 -8.56 12.10
C ASN A 58 -0.06 -8.43 13.56
N GLN A 59 0.03 -7.23 14.13
CA GLN A 59 -0.35 -6.91 15.50
C GLN A 59 -1.12 -5.59 15.57
N THR A 60 -1.89 -5.26 14.55
CA THR A 60 -2.62 -3.97 14.45
C THR A 60 -3.42 -3.67 15.72
N ALA A 61 -4.25 -4.60 16.15
CA ALA A 61 -5.08 -4.43 17.34
C ALA A 61 -4.23 -4.19 18.61
N LYS A 62 -3.19 -5.01 18.80
CA LYS A 62 -2.26 -4.84 19.93
C LYS A 62 -1.59 -3.47 19.87
N GLY A 63 -1.11 -3.06 18.69
CA GLY A 63 -0.46 -1.78 18.50
C GLY A 63 -1.36 -0.59 18.85
N ILE A 64 -2.64 -0.63 18.47
CA ILE A 64 -3.64 0.40 18.83
C ILE A 64 -3.88 0.42 20.35
N LEU A 65 -4.06 -0.75 20.95
CA LEU A 65 -4.34 -0.87 22.38
C LEU A 65 -3.19 -0.42 23.28
N GLU A 66 -1.94 -0.72 22.88
CA GLU A 66 -0.72 -0.41 23.64
C GLU A 66 -0.13 0.96 23.33
N ALA A 67 -0.59 1.64 22.29
CA ALA A 67 -0.12 2.97 21.95
C ALA A 67 -0.59 4.01 22.99
N ASN A 68 0.37 4.67 23.65
CA ASN A 68 0.09 5.62 24.73
C ASN A 68 0.68 7.02 24.49
N GLU A 69 1.85 7.12 23.85
CA GLU A 69 2.54 8.38 23.58
C GLU A 69 2.98 8.53 22.11
N PRO A 70 2.18 9.18 21.29
CA PRO A 70 0.78 9.52 21.48
C PRO A 70 -0.14 8.29 21.36
N PRO A 71 -1.34 8.32 21.98
CA PRO A 71 -2.34 7.27 21.76
C PRO A 71 -2.90 7.35 20.34
N VAL A 72 -3.33 6.21 19.81
CA VAL A 72 -4.14 6.19 18.58
C VAL A 72 -5.55 6.60 18.95
N ARG A 73 -6.03 7.72 18.41
CA ARG A 73 -7.35 8.28 18.68
C ARG A 73 -8.31 8.07 17.52
N MET A 74 -7.80 8.09 16.30
CA MET A 74 -8.58 7.94 15.07
C MET A 74 -7.96 6.87 14.17
N LEU A 75 -8.81 6.11 13.50
CA LEU A 75 -8.40 5.18 12.46
C LEU A 75 -9.11 5.53 11.15
N TRP A 76 -8.32 5.70 10.09
CA TRP A 76 -8.82 5.77 8.73
C TRP A 76 -8.51 4.46 8.02
N VAL A 77 -9.54 3.72 7.65
CA VAL A 77 -9.42 2.44 6.94
C VAL A 77 -9.72 2.66 5.47
N ALA A 78 -8.73 2.39 4.62
CA ALA A 78 -8.87 2.40 3.17
C ALA A 78 -8.13 1.21 2.58
N CYS A 79 -8.68 0.59 1.53
CA CYS A 79 -8.11 -0.57 0.84
C CYS A 79 -7.80 -1.76 1.78
N LYS A 80 -8.49 -1.86 2.91
CA LYS A 80 -8.27 -2.90 3.93
C LYS A 80 -9.56 -3.27 4.63
N ASN A 81 -9.67 -4.56 5.02
CA ASN A 81 -10.76 -5.07 5.84
C ASN A 81 -10.19 -5.75 7.11
N PRO A 82 -9.80 -4.96 8.15
CA PRO A 82 -9.12 -5.47 9.34
C PRO A 82 -9.85 -6.60 10.05
N PHE A 83 -11.18 -6.56 10.15
CA PHE A 83 -11.97 -7.59 10.82
C PHE A 83 -11.92 -8.95 10.12
N ALA A 84 -11.66 -8.98 8.80
CA ALA A 84 -11.54 -10.21 8.02
C ALA A 84 -10.09 -10.61 7.71
N GLN A 85 -9.15 -9.67 7.78
CA GLN A 85 -7.77 -9.87 7.32
C GLN A 85 -6.75 -9.95 8.45
N ASP A 86 -6.98 -9.22 9.55
CA ASP A 86 -6.01 -9.13 10.64
C ASP A 86 -6.26 -10.20 11.70
N PHE A 87 -5.22 -10.45 12.49
CA PHE A 87 -5.27 -11.46 13.54
C PHE A 87 -6.01 -10.95 14.78
N ASP A 88 -6.61 -11.90 15.52
CA ASP A 88 -7.23 -11.69 16.83
C ASP A 88 -8.41 -10.71 16.80
N ARG A 89 -9.51 -11.19 16.23
CA ARG A 89 -10.75 -10.44 16.08
C ARG A 89 -11.23 -9.81 17.40
N SER A 90 -11.16 -10.55 18.50
CA SER A 90 -11.62 -10.03 19.78
C SER A 90 -10.79 -8.87 20.32
N LYS A 91 -9.49 -8.85 19.99
CA LYS A 91 -8.66 -7.66 20.27
C LYS A 91 -8.94 -6.53 19.29
N MET A 92 -9.28 -6.85 18.04
CA MET A 92 -9.65 -5.83 17.06
C MET A 92 -10.92 -5.10 17.48
N GLU A 93 -11.93 -5.80 17.97
CA GLU A 93 -13.14 -5.20 18.55
C GLU A 93 -12.80 -4.21 19.66
N LYS A 94 -11.99 -4.64 20.65
CA LYS A 94 -11.52 -3.77 21.73
C LYS A 94 -10.68 -2.58 21.25
N ALA A 95 -9.90 -2.78 20.20
CA ALA A 95 -9.09 -1.70 19.62
C ALA A 95 -9.99 -0.64 18.98
N PHE A 96 -11.02 -1.05 18.26
CA PHE A 96 -11.98 -0.13 17.65
C PHE A 96 -12.80 0.60 18.72
N GLU A 97 -13.24 -0.09 19.78
CA GLU A 97 -13.95 0.52 20.92
C GLU A 97 -13.12 1.58 21.67
N LYS A 98 -11.79 1.45 21.65
CA LYS A 98 -10.88 2.43 22.26
C LYS A 98 -10.75 3.72 21.46
N LEU A 99 -11.00 3.67 20.16
CA LEU A 99 -10.82 4.80 19.26
C LEU A 99 -11.95 5.82 19.45
N GLU A 100 -11.61 7.09 19.28
CA GLU A 100 -12.59 8.19 19.34
C GLU A 100 -13.36 8.32 18.02
N MET A 101 -12.77 7.85 16.90
CA MET A 101 -13.36 7.89 15.58
C MET A 101 -12.78 6.81 14.68
N VAL A 102 -13.62 6.13 13.95
CA VAL A 102 -13.26 5.20 12.87
C VAL A 102 -13.95 5.65 11.59
N VAL A 103 -13.14 5.98 10.57
CA VAL A 103 -13.61 6.27 9.22
C VAL A 103 -13.25 5.11 8.32
N CYS A 104 -14.21 4.59 7.57
CA CYS A 104 -13.98 3.50 6.63
C CYS A 104 -14.35 3.94 5.21
N ALA A 105 -13.37 3.90 4.30
CA ALA A 105 -13.55 4.13 2.87
C ALA A 105 -13.54 2.77 2.15
N ASP A 106 -14.71 2.31 1.71
CA ASP A 106 -14.86 0.98 1.12
C ASP A 106 -15.97 0.97 0.05
N GLN A 107 -15.88 0.01 -0.86
CA GLN A 107 -16.88 -0.24 -1.89
C GLN A 107 -18.06 -1.07 -1.37
N PHE A 108 -17.84 -1.84 -0.31
CA PHE A 108 -18.80 -2.81 0.22
C PHE A 108 -19.05 -2.61 1.71
N PHE A 109 -20.28 -2.86 2.13
CA PHE A 109 -20.67 -2.82 3.53
C PHE A 109 -20.24 -4.12 4.23
N ASN A 110 -18.94 -4.27 4.45
CA ASN A 110 -18.31 -5.44 5.10
C ASN A 110 -18.28 -5.31 6.62
N GLU A 111 -17.71 -6.31 7.31
CA GLU A 111 -17.62 -6.33 8.77
C GLU A 111 -16.87 -5.14 9.36
N THR A 112 -15.79 -4.68 8.73
CA THR A 112 -15.06 -3.51 9.20
C THR A 112 -15.91 -2.25 9.13
N VAL A 113 -16.65 -2.08 8.04
CA VAL A 113 -17.56 -0.94 7.84
C VAL A 113 -18.67 -0.91 8.90
N GLN A 114 -19.14 -2.08 9.37
CA GLN A 114 -20.15 -2.16 10.44
C GLN A 114 -19.67 -1.61 11.79
N HIS A 115 -18.35 -1.52 11.98
CA HIS A 115 -17.73 -0.97 13.18
C HIS A 115 -17.21 0.47 13.00
N ALA A 116 -17.50 1.10 11.86
CA ALA A 116 -17.08 2.47 11.57
C ALA A 116 -18.13 3.49 12.03
N ASP A 117 -17.65 4.65 12.51
CA ASP A 117 -18.49 5.80 12.82
C ASP A 117 -18.91 6.54 11.56
N ILE A 118 -18.02 6.59 10.57
CA ILE A 118 -18.26 7.23 9.27
C ILE A 118 -17.90 6.27 8.15
N VAL A 119 -18.81 6.13 7.20
CA VAL A 119 -18.61 5.31 6.01
C VAL A 119 -18.59 6.20 4.77
N LEU A 120 -17.52 6.08 3.99
CA LEU A 120 -17.33 6.82 2.75
C LEU A 120 -17.35 5.82 1.58
N PRO A 121 -18.38 5.86 0.72
CA PRO A 121 -18.41 4.99 -0.45
C PRO A 121 -17.33 5.42 -1.46
N VAL A 122 -16.52 4.46 -1.91
CA VAL A 122 -15.45 4.72 -2.88
C VAL A 122 -15.75 4.12 -4.24
N THR A 123 -15.15 4.73 -5.27
CA THR A 123 -15.27 4.28 -6.66
C THR A 123 -14.59 2.94 -6.89
N THR A 124 -15.04 2.25 -7.90
CA THR A 124 -14.37 1.07 -8.47
C THR A 124 -13.43 1.49 -9.59
N ALA A 125 -12.57 0.59 -10.05
CA ALA A 125 -11.71 0.81 -11.20
C ALA A 125 -12.48 1.18 -12.48
N PHE A 126 -13.75 0.79 -12.60
CA PHE A 126 -14.60 1.17 -13.75
C PHE A 126 -15.09 2.62 -13.73
N GLU A 127 -14.91 3.31 -12.62
CA GLU A 127 -15.49 4.63 -12.36
C GLU A 127 -14.45 5.74 -12.29
N GLU A 128 -13.16 5.41 -12.41
CA GLU A 128 -12.08 6.40 -12.22
C GLU A 128 -10.93 6.24 -13.22
N TRP A 129 -10.17 7.32 -13.37
CA TRP A 129 -8.88 7.30 -14.03
C TRP A 129 -7.80 6.81 -13.08
N ASN A 130 -6.95 5.91 -13.57
CA ASN A 130 -5.78 5.45 -12.83
C ASN A 130 -4.68 5.00 -13.79
N VAL A 131 -3.47 4.87 -13.30
CA VAL A 131 -2.36 4.25 -14.01
C VAL A 131 -2.02 2.95 -13.29
N ASP A 132 -2.08 1.84 -14.02
CA ASP A 132 -1.96 0.50 -13.47
C ASP A 132 -0.61 -0.12 -13.78
N ALA A 133 0.02 -0.62 -12.73
CA ALA A 133 1.21 -1.44 -12.78
C ALA A 133 1.04 -2.65 -11.84
N SER A 134 1.85 -3.67 -11.99
CA SER A 134 1.76 -4.84 -11.13
C SER A 134 3.14 -5.31 -10.68
N TYR A 135 3.20 -5.98 -9.55
CA TYR A 135 4.40 -6.62 -9.04
C TYR A 135 4.91 -7.78 -9.93
N TRP A 136 4.04 -8.32 -10.79
CA TRP A 136 4.27 -9.60 -11.45
C TRP A 136 4.55 -9.50 -12.94
N HIS A 137 4.54 -8.27 -13.48
CA HIS A 137 4.83 -8.04 -14.89
C HIS A 137 5.47 -6.66 -15.12
N TYR A 138 5.92 -6.44 -16.36
CA TYR A 138 6.63 -5.21 -16.78
C TYR A 138 5.76 -4.26 -17.60
N TRP A 139 4.45 -4.41 -17.52
CA TRP A 139 3.52 -3.61 -18.29
C TRP A 139 2.96 -2.47 -17.46
N LEU A 140 2.81 -1.34 -18.10
CA LEU A 140 2.13 -0.15 -17.60
C LEU A 140 0.90 0.08 -18.47
N SER A 141 -0.24 0.35 -17.87
CA SER A 141 -1.48 0.65 -18.56
C SER A 141 -2.17 1.85 -17.91
N ILE A 142 -3.07 2.47 -18.64
CA ILE A 142 -3.97 3.48 -18.11
C ILE A 142 -5.37 2.88 -18.00
N ASN A 143 -5.99 3.11 -16.87
CA ASN A 143 -7.39 2.80 -16.66
C ASN A 143 -8.23 4.03 -16.94
N GLN A 144 -9.25 3.89 -17.79
CA GLN A 144 -10.21 4.93 -18.08
C GLN A 144 -11.56 4.58 -17.45
N PRO A 145 -12.32 5.55 -16.93
CA PRO A 145 -13.64 5.27 -16.42
C PRO A 145 -14.55 4.77 -17.56
N ALA A 146 -15.08 3.58 -17.40
CA ALA A 146 -16.06 3.00 -18.31
C ALA A 146 -17.50 3.47 -18.01
N ILE A 147 -17.73 3.86 -16.77
CA ILE A 147 -19.01 4.38 -16.27
C ILE A 147 -18.76 5.60 -15.37
N LYS A 148 -19.79 6.37 -15.13
CA LYS A 148 -19.74 7.45 -14.13
C LYS A 148 -19.79 6.85 -12.72
N PRO A 149 -19.19 7.51 -11.72
CA PRO A 149 -19.34 7.11 -10.33
C PRO A 149 -20.80 6.89 -9.96
N MET A 150 -21.08 5.78 -9.30
CA MET A 150 -22.43 5.42 -8.87
C MET A 150 -22.77 6.12 -7.56
N TYR A 151 -23.95 6.69 -7.47
CA TYR A 151 -24.47 7.35 -6.29
C TYR A 151 -23.51 8.43 -5.75
N GLU A 152 -23.11 8.33 -4.49
CA GLU A 152 -22.21 9.27 -3.82
C GLU A 152 -20.75 8.80 -3.81
N ALA A 153 -20.43 7.71 -4.49
CA ALA A 153 -19.06 7.17 -4.52
C ALA A 153 -18.08 8.19 -5.10
N LYS A 154 -16.94 8.31 -4.44
CA LYS A 154 -15.84 9.20 -4.82
C LYS A 154 -14.52 8.45 -4.71
N CYS A 155 -13.56 8.78 -5.56
CA CYS A 155 -12.23 8.21 -5.40
C CYS A 155 -11.52 8.79 -4.18
N ASP A 156 -10.53 8.06 -3.65
CA ASP A 156 -9.78 8.47 -2.46
C ASP A 156 -9.17 9.88 -2.61
N LEU A 157 -8.69 10.22 -3.82
CA LEU A 157 -8.15 11.55 -4.10
C LEU A 157 -9.23 12.64 -3.99
N GLU A 158 -10.42 12.41 -4.54
CA GLU A 158 -11.54 13.36 -4.43
C GLU A 158 -11.97 13.54 -2.98
N ILE A 159 -12.02 12.46 -2.20
CA ILE A 159 -12.30 12.50 -0.77
C ILE A 159 -11.28 13.37 -0.04
N ALA A 160 -9.99 13.17 -0.31
CA ALA A 160 -8.92 13.97 0.29
C ALA A 160 -9.03 15.47 -0.06
N VAL A 161 -9.37 15.78 -1.32
CA VAL A 161 -9.60 17.16 -1.76
C VAL A 161 -10.80 17.80 -1.04
N LEU A 162 -11.90 17.05 -0.88
CA LEU A 162 -13.10 17.54 -0.17
C LEU A 162 -12.81 17.78 1.31
N LEU A 163 -12.03 16.90 1.94
CA LEU A 163 -11.56 17.08 3.31
C LEU A 163 -10.70 18.33 3.43
N SER A 164 -9.72 18.52 2.55
CA SER A 164 -8.87 19.71 2.52
C SER A 164 -9.69 21.00 2.43
N ARG A 165 -10.68 21.02 1.54
CA ARG A 165 -11.62 22.16 1.42
C ARG A 165 -12.37 22.42 2.72
N THR A 166 -12.86 21.36 3.34
CA THR A 166 -13.66 21.48 4.56
C THR A 166 -12.82 21.95 5.74
N ILE A 167 -11.63 21.39 5.90
CA ILE A 167 -10.67 21.78 6.92
C ILE A 167 -10.31 23.27 6.77
N ASN A 168 -9.97 23.70 5.55
CA ASN A 168 -9.62 25.10 5.31
C ASN A 168 -10.81 26.07 5.42
N LYS A 169 -12.05 25.59 5.34
CA LYS A 169 -13.22 26.42 5.67
C LYS A 169 -13.35 26.63 7.18
N LEU A 170 -13.00 25.63 7.98
CA LEU A 170 -13.05 25.69 9.43
C LEU A 170 -11.85 26.46 9.99
N GLU A 171 -10.68 26.18 9.47
CA GLU A 171 -9.41 26.78 9.89
C GLU A 171 -8.57 27.13 8.65
N PRO A 172 -8.64 28.37 8.17
CA PRO A 172 -7.96 28.78 6.94
C PRO A 172 -6.45 28.56 7.00
N GLY A 173 -5.92 27.86 5.99
CA GLY A 173 -4.48 27.59 5.85
C GLY A 173 -3.96 26.41 6.69
N SER A 174 -4.81 25.71 7.41
CA SER A 174 -4.40 24.55 8.22
C SER A 174 -4.12 23.29 7.39
N CYS A 175 -4.65 23.19 6.17
CA CYS A 175 -4.41 22.08 5.27
C CYS A 175 -3.81 22.56 3.95
N THR A 176 -2.63 22.01 3.60
CA THR A 176 -1.90 22.35 2.38
C THR A 176 -2.21 21.43 1.20
N PHE A 177 -3.04 20.40 1.40
CA PHE A 177 -3.46 19.50 0.33
C PHE A 177 -4.31 20.26 -0.72
N PRO A 178 -4.26 19.88 -2.02
CA PRO A 178 -5.04 20.54 -3.06
C PRO A 178 -6.52 20.63 -2.75
N GLN A 179 -7.13 21.75 -3.13
CA GLN A 179 -8.55 22.00 -2.93
C GLN A 179 -9.37 21.85 -4.22
N GLU A 180 -8.71 21.54 -5.32
CA GLU A 180 -9.33 21.27 -6.61
C GLU A 180 -9.05 19.84 -7.04
N PHE A 181 -10.11 19.16 -7.47
CA PHE A 181 -10.07 17.81 -7.95
C PHE A 181 -10.06 17.79 -9.48
N ASN A 182 -9.04 17.13 -10.03
CA ASN A 182 -8.97 16.78 -11.45
C ASN A 182 -8.01 15.60 -11.61
N HIS A 183 -8.54 14.42 -11.92
CA HIS A 183 -7.77 13.20 -12.08
C HIS A 183 -6.63 13.33 -13.09
N LYS A 184 -6.94 13.83 -14.30
CA LYS A 184 -5.93 13.94 -15.36
C LYS A 184 -4.80 14.85 -14.95
N ARG A 185 -5.11 16.03 -14.41
CA ARG A 185 -4.09 16.97 -13.92
C ARG A 185 -3.23 16.34 -12.81
N TRP A 186 -3.83 15.54 -11.93
CA TRP A 186 -3.09 14.85 -10.90
C TRP A 186 -2.11 13.83 -11.50
N LEU A 187 -2.59 12.97 -12.40
CA LEU A 187 -1.74 12.04 -13.13
C LEU A 187 -0.61 12.74 -13.89
N ASP A 188 -0.92 13.83 -14.59
CA ASP A 188 0.08 14.61 -15.33
C ASP A 188 1.19 15.16 -14.41
N GLN A 189 0.87 15.50 -13.17
CA GLN A 189 1.87 15.92 -12.17
C GLN A 189 2.75 14.77 -11.66
N GLU A 190 2.28 13.55 -11.74
CA GLU A 190 3.05 12.35 -11.36
C GLU A 190 3.95 11.85 -12.48
N PHE A 191 3.73 12.28 -13.71
CA PHE A 191 4.56 11.93 -14.86
C PHE A 191 5.96 12.52 -14.73
N ASN A 192 6.97 11.74 -15.09
CA ASN A 192 8.36 12.19 -15.03
C ASN A 192 9.23 11.52 -16.08
N ASP A 193 10.44 12.07 -16.27
CA ASP A 193 11.42 11.58 -17.26
C ASP A 193 11.81 10.12 -17.06
N GLY A 194 11.78 9.63 -15.82
CA GLY A 194 12.06 8.21 -15.51
C GLY A 194 11.01 7.30 -16.12
N MET A 195 9.74 7.68 -16.01
CA MET A 195 8.61 6.98 -16.62
C MET A 195 8.69 7.05 -18.15
N ALA A 196 8.92 8.24 -18.67
CA ALA A 196 9.09 8.47 -20.10
C ALA A 196 10.15 7.54 -20.68
N LYS A 197 11.33 7.52 -20.09
CA LYS A 197 12.47 6.70 -20.52
C LYS A 197 12.21 5.21 -20.35
N MET A 198 11.62 4.82 -19.22
CA MET A 198 11.42 3.39 -18.92
C MET A 198 10.40 2.74 -19.84
N PHE A 199 9.36 3.44 -20.21
CA PHE A 199 8.28 2.88 -21.04
C PHE A 199 8.26 3.40 -22.47
N GLY A 200 9.16 4.32 -22.82
CA GLY A 200 9.23 4.93 -24.17
C GLY A 200 7.97 5.72 -24.49
N ILE A 201 7.43 6.46 -23.50
CA ILE A 201 6.23 7.27 -23.60
C ILE A 201 6.57 8.74 -23.32
N SER A 202 5.77 9.64 -23.86
CA SER A 202 5.93 11.10 -23.69
C SER A 202 4.90 11.68 -22.71
N SER A 203 3.79 10.97 -22.53
CA SER A 203 2.73 11.32 -21.60
C SER A 203 1.90 10.07 -21.26
N TRP A 204 0.98 10.19 -20.30
CA TRP A 204 0.01 9.13 -20.02
C TRP A 204 -0.91 8.83 -21.20
N ASP A 205 -1.13 9.81 -22.09
CA ASP A 205 -2.00 9.63 -23.27
C ASP A 205 -1.47 8.55 -24.23
N ASP A 206 -0.14 8.31 -24.25
CA ASP A 206 0.46 7.23 -25.04
C ASP A 206 0.02 5.82 -24.61
N LEU A 207 -0.55 5.70 -23.41
CA LEU A 207 -1.12 4.45 -22.89
C LEU A 207 -2.56 4.20 -23.35
N LEU A 208 -3.21 5.21 -23.93
CA LEU A 208 -4.57 5.07 -24.47
C LEU A 208 -4.59 4.12 -25.68
N ASP A 209 -3.49 4.03 -26.41
CA ASP A 209 -3.31 3.09 -27.52
C ASP A 209 -3.01 1.65 -27.09
N GLY A 210 -2.87 1.43 -25.78
CA GLY A 210 -2.61 0.14 -25.17
C GLY A 210 -1.43 0.12 -24.21
N PRO A 211 -1.29 -0.96 -23.44
CA PRO A 211 -0.23 -1.11 -22.47
C PRO A 211 1.16 -1.03 -23.07
N LYS A 212 2.08 -0.40 -22.36
CA LYS A 212 3.51 -0.32 -22.74
C LYS A 212 4.36 -1.19 -21.81
N LYS A 213 5.27 -1.94 -22.42
CA LYS A 213 6.21 -2.78 -21.67
C LYS A 213 7.46 -1.98 -21.32
N ALA A 214 7.94 -2.11 -20.08
CA ALA A 214 9.17 -1.48 -19.66
C ALA A 214 10.36 -1.89 -20.53
N ILE A 215 11.17 -0.92 -20.94
CA ILE A 215 12.40 -1.10 -21.69
C ILE A 215 13.50 -1.49 -20.70
N LEU A 216 13.73 -2.78 -20.58
CA LEU A 216 14.72 -3.34 -19.66
C LEU A 216 15.88 -3.97 -20.43
N PRO A 217 17.12 -3.89 -19.91
CA PRO A 217 18.28 -4.54 -20.53
C PRO A 217 18.17 -6.07 -20.54
N SER A 218 17.38 -6.63 -19.62
CA SER A 218 17.07 -8.06 -19.59
C SER A 218 15.75 -8.28 -18.82
N SER A 219 15.01 -9.31 -19.19
CA SER A 219 13.84 -9.79 -18.41
C SER A 219 14.26 -10.66 -17.20
N ALA A 220 15.52 -11.04 -17.11
CA ALA A 220 16.05 -11.81 -15.99
C ALA A 220 16.62 -10.87 -14.92
N ALA A 221 16.12 -10.98 -13.69
CA ALA A 221 16.66 -10.25 -12.56
C ALA A 221 18.15 -10.63 -12.35
N TRP A 222 18.96 -9.63 -12.01
CA TRP A 222 20.40 -9.80 -11.77
C TRP A 222 21.16 -10.53 -12.89
N TYR A 223 20.75 -10.34 -14.14
CA TYR A 223 21.44 -10.90 -15.31
C TYR A 223 22.92 -10.51 -15.36
N ASP A 224 23.24 -9.33 -14.86
CA ASP A 224 24.59 -8.76 -14.76
C ASP A 224 25.34 -9.19 -13.48
N ARG A 225 24.70 -10.01 -12.64
CA ARG A 225 25.22 -10.49 -11.35
C ARG A 225 25.64 -9.38 -10.37
N LYS A 226 25.10 -8.18 -10.53
CA LYS A 226 25.31 -7.08 -9.59
C LYS A 226 24.22 -7.07 -8.52
N PHE A 227 24.63 -7.15 -7.28
CA PHE A 227 23.72 -7.16 -6.13
C PHE A 227 23.98 -5.93 -5.27
N LYS A 228 22.92 -5.36 -4.72
CA LYS A 228 22.99 -4.24 -3.76
C LYS A 228 23.25 -4.76 -2.33
N THR A 229 24.31 -5.53 -2.17
CA THR A 229 24.78 -6.09 -0.92
C THR A 229 26.15 -5.52 -0.58
N PRO A 230 26.60 -5.56 0.66
CA PRO A 230 27.95 -5.10 1.03
C PRO A 230 29.07 -5.74 0.20
N SER A 231 28.95 -7.01 -0.13
CA SER A 231 29.92 -7.74 -0.96
C SER A 231 29.76 -7.52 -2.47
N GLY A 232 28.66 -6.91 -2.92
CA GLY A 232 28.29 -6.82 -4.32
C GLY A 232 27.89 -8.16 -4.95
N LYS A 233 27.79 -9.23 -4.17
CA LYS A 233 27.45 -10.60 -4.58
C LYS A 233 26.16 -11.04 -3.87
N PHE A 234 25.54 -12.10 -4.37
CA PHE A 234 24.47 -12.73 -3.61
C PHE A 234 25.00 -13.28 -2.29
N GLU A 235 24.42 -12.83 -1.18
CA GLU A 235 24.84 -13.22 0.18
C GLU A 235 23.88 -14.25 0.74
N PHE A 236 24.36 -15.44 1.03
CA PHE A 236 23.60 -16.50 1.72
C PHE A 236 23.50 -16.22 3.21
N ARG A 237 24.51 -15.58 3.78
CA ARG A 237 24.58 -15.16 5.19
C ARG A 237 24.22 -13.70 5.32
N SER A 238 23.34 -13.36 6.24
CA SER A 238 22.93 -11.99 6.50
C SER A 238 23.51 -11.48 7.82
N GLU A 239 24.51 -10.61 7.75
CA GLU A 239 25.05 -9.94 8.94
C GLU A 239 24.01 -9.03 9.60
N LEU A 240 23.07 -8.49 8.83
CA LEU A 240 21.99 -7.68 9.38
C LEU A 240 21.06 -8.51 10.27
N CYS A 241 20.79 -9.76 9.89
CA CYS A 241 20.02 -10.67 10.75
C CYS A 241 20.75 -10.93 12.07
N GLU A 242 22.06 -11.15 12.04
CA GLU A 242 22.88 -11.34 13.24
C GLU A 242 22.84 -10.11 14.15
N LYS A 243 23.05 -8.91 13.58
CA LYS A 243 22.97 -7.65 14.33
C LYS A 243 21.61 -7.42 15.00
N ASN A 244 20.54 -7.97 14.41
CA ASN A 244 19.20 -7.90 14.95
C ASN A 244 18.83 -9.09 15.86
N GLY A 245 19.80 -9.89 16.28
CA GLY A 245 19.60 -11.02 17.19
C GLY A 245 18.98 -12.27 16.55
N HIS A 246 19.01 -12.36 15.23
CA HIS A 246 18.54 -13.53 14.47
C HIS A 246 19.72 -14.34 13.95
N THR A 247 19.46 -15.60 13.56
CA THR A 247 20.47 -16.43 12.89
C THR A 247 20.83 -15.85 11.53
N ALA A 248 22.11 -15.77 11.21
CA ALA A 248 22.59 -15.25 9.93
C ALA A 248 22.16 -16.08 8.73
N LEU A 249 21.97 -17.38 8.94
CA LEU A 249 21.45 -18.35 7.96
C LEU A 249 20.11 -18.90 8.46
N PRO A 250 19.17 -19.15 7.57
CA PRO A 250 17.95 -19.85 7.95
C PRO A 250 18.27 -21.25 8.45
N GLU A 251 17.84 -21.55 9.65
CA GLU A 251 17.97 -22.89 10.26
C GLU A 251 16.59 -23.54 10.33
N TYR A 252 16.56 -24.85 10.13
CA TYR A 252 15.35 -25.61 10.37
C TYR A 252 15.10 -25.68 11.89
N LYS A 253 13.94 -25.21 12.30
CA LYS A 253 13.42 -25.39 13.66
C LYS A 253 12.17 -26.24 13.58
N PRO A 254 12.11 -27.36 14.29
CA PRO A 254 10.89 -28.13 14.37
C PRO A 254 9.74 -27.25 14.87
N GLU A 255 8.58 -27.42 14.30
CA GLU A 255 7.38 -26.78 14.83
C GLU A 255 7.13 -27.27 16.26
N ALA A 256 6.73 -26.34 17.14
CA ALA A 256 6.31 -26.70 18.48
C ALA A 256 5.11 -27.67 18.37
N LYS A 257 5.19 -28.78 19.11
CA LYS A 257 4.07 -29.72 19.16
C LYS A 257 2.84 -29.01 19.72
N SER A 258 1.78 -28.97 18.92
CA SER A 258 0.50 -28.45 19.37
C SER A 258 -0.03 -29.33 20.50
N THR A 259 -0.60 -28.73 21.54
CA THR A 259 -1.37 -29.39 22.57
C THR A 259 -2.81 -29.68 22.11
N LEU A 260 -3.22 -29.12 20.99
CA LEU A 260 -4.54 -29.30 20.41
C LEU A 260 -4.54 -30.48 19.43
N PRO A 261 -5.66 -31.21 19.32
CA PRO A 261 -5.73 -32.47 18.55
C PRO A 261 -5.77 -32.23 17.02
N PHE A 262 -6.00 -31.02 16.57
CA PHE A 262 -6.15 -30.72 15.16
C PHE A 262 -5.18 -29.65 14.69
N HIS A 263 -4.71 -29.77 13.43
CA HIS A 263 -3.96 -28.76 12.72
C HIS A 263 -4.90 -27.97 11.80
N LEU A 264 -4.88 -26.63 11.92
CA LEU A 264 -5.59 -25.75 11.00
C LEU A 264 -4.71 -25.44 9.79
N PHE A 265 -5.22 -25.72 8.60
CA PHE A 265 -4.62 -25.32 7.34
C PHE A 265 -5.45 -24.20 6.72
N THR A 266 -4.77 -23.14 6.30
CA THR A 266 -5.38 -22.01 5.58
C THR A 266 -4.77 -21.90 4.18
N PRO A 267 -5.10 -22.82 3.26
CA PRO A 267 -4.56 -22.78 1.91
C PRO A 267 -5.14 -21.58 1.13
N HIS A 268 -4.36 -21.08 0.19
CA HIS A 268 -4.86 -20.09 -0.75
C HIS A 268 -6.00 -20.68 -1.60
N VAL A 269 -7.04 -19.88 -1.82
CA VAL A 269 -8.07 -20.21 -2.82
C VAL A 269 -7.62 -19.71 -4.18
N GLN A 270 -8.06 -20.40 -5.23
CA GLN A 270 -7.61 -20.13 -6.59
C GLN A 270 -8.02 -18.74 -7.10
N PHE A 271 -9.20 -18.28 -6.72
CA PHE A 271 -9.84 -17.07 -7.27
C PHE A 271 -10.01 -15.94 -6.26
N GLY A 272 -9.46 -16.08 -5.07
CA GLY A 272 -9.61 -15.08 -4.02
C GLY A 272 -8.31 -14.79 -3.30
N ILE A 273 -8.13 -13.55 -2.91
CA ILE A 273 -7.02 -13.10 -2.04
C ILE A 273 -7.58 -12.16 -0.98
N HIS A 274 -7.04 -12.24 0.22
CA HIS A 274 -7.50 -11.47 1.36
C HIS A 274 -9.00 -11.70 1.62
N SER A 275 -9.80 -10.63 1.68
CA SER A 275 -11.25 -10.70 1.89
C SER A 275 -12.07 -10.54 0.58
N GLN A 276 -11.45 -10.74 -0.58
CA GLN A 276 -12.18 -10.69 -1.85
C GLN A 276 -13.28 -11.75 -1.89
N PHE A 277 -14.41 -11.37 -2.50
CA PHE A 277 -15.59 -12.24 -2.66
C PHE A 277 -16.26 -12.70 -1.35
N ILE A 278 -15.94 -12.09 -0.23
CA ILE A 278 -16.56 -12.42 1.07
C ILE A 278 -18.08 -12.11 1.07
N ASN A 279 -18.53 -11.29 0.14
CA ASN A 279 -19.94 -10.88 0.00
C ASN A 279 -20.75 -11.77 -0.95
N LEU A 280 -20.14 -12.82 -1.55
CA LEU A 280 -20.80 -13.71 -2.52
C LEU A 280 -21.26 -15.02 -1.86
#